data_e47639a427218a1afe027a1a62770b50
#
_entry.id   e47639a427218a1afe027a1a62770b50
#
_cell.length_a   1.000
_cell.length_b   1.000
_cell.length_c   1.000
_cell.angle_alpha   90.00
_cell.angle_beta   90.00
_cell.angle_gamma   90.00
#
_symmetry.space_group_name_H-M   'P 1'
#
loop_
_entity.id
_entity.type
_entity.pdbx_description
1 polymer ?
#
loop_
_entity_poly.entity_id
_entity_poly.type
_entity_poly.pdbx_seq_one_letter_code
_entity_poly.pdbx_strand_id
1 'polypeptide(L)'
;GWIVVNNSHVIFAIDINTFKEVGRITGFTSPRYIHFLSDEKAYVTQIWDYRIFIINPKTYEITGYIECPDMDMESGSTEQMVQYGKYVYVNCWSYQNRILKIDTETDKVVDELTIGIQPTSLVMDKYNKMWTITDGGYEGSPYGYEAPSLYRIDAETFTVEKQFKFKLGDWPSEVQLNGTRDTLYWINNDIWRMPVEADRVPVRPFLEFRDTKYYGLTVNPNNGEVYVCLLYTSPSPRDRG
;
A
#
# COMPACT_ATOMS: atom_id res chain seq x y z
N GLY A 1 17.10 9.06 2.92
CA GLY A 1 16.13 8.23 2.19
C GLY A 1 16.13 6.79 2.69
N TRP A 2 15.05 6.07 2.42
CA TRP A 2 14.89 4.70 2.87
C TRP A 2 14.48 3.81 1.71
N ILE A 3 15.13 2.65 1.57
CA ILE A 3 14.85 1.68 0.51
C ILE A 3 14.46 0.36 1.18
N VAL A 4 13.19 -0.02 1.02
CA VAL A 4 12.67 -1.28 1.52
C VAL A 4 12.90 -2.35 0.46
N VAL A 5 13.67 -3.39 0.80
CA VAL A 5 14.01 -4.46 -0.14
C VAL A 5 13.41 -5.78 0.37
N ASN A 6 12.20 -6.05 -0.12
CA ASN A 6 11.35 -7.15 0.31
C ASN A 6 12.08 -8.50 0.33
N ASN A 7 12.55 -8.98 -0.83
CA ASN A 7 13.17 -10.30 -0.96
C ASN A 7 14.57 -10.41 -0.34
N SER A 8 15.19 -9.31 0.06
CA SER A 8 16.48 -9.31 0.75
C SER A 8 16.33 -9.14 2.26
N HIS A 9 15.09 -9.02 2.76
CA HIS A 9 14.76 -8.93 4.18
C HIS A 9 15.46 -7.76 4.90
N VAL A 10 15.65 -6.64 4.18
CA VAL A 10 16.43 -5.51 4.67
C VAL A 10 15.81 -4.17 4.28
N ILE A 11 16.02 -3.17 5.12
CA ILE A 11 15.74 -1.77 4.83
C ILE A 11 17.07 -1.01 4.87
N PHE A 12 17.40 -0.32 3.79
CA PHE A 12 18.60 0.54 3.72
C PHE A 12 18.23 1.99 4.01
N ALA A 13 19.04 2.65 4.82
CA ALA A 13 19.07 4.09 4.94
C ALA A 13 20.16 4.64 4.03
N ILE A 14 19.82 5.63 3.21
CA ILE A 14 20.73 6.24 2.24
C ILE A 14 20.76 7.76 2.40
N ASP A 15 21.90 8.36 2.17
CA ASP A 15 22.02 9.79 1.94
C ASP A 15 21.48 10.12 0.55
N ILE A 16 20.46 10.98 0.45
CA ILE A 16 19.75 11.28 -0.79
C ILE A 16 20.57 12.10 -1.79
N ASN A 17 21.65 12.77 -1.35
CA ASN A 17 22.51 13.59 -2.21
C ASN A 17 23.64 12.76 -2.84
N THR A 18 24.16 11.78 -2.08
CA THR A 18 25.28 10.95 -2.52
C THR A 18 24.86 9.55 -2.96
N PHE A 19 23.62 9.14 -2.67
CA PHE A 19 23.08 7.80 -2.85
C PHE A 19 23.92 6.70 -2.15
N LYS A 20 24.68 7.08 -1.12
CA LYS A 20 25.43 6.12 -0.32
C LYS A 20 24.63 5.62 0.85
N GLU A 21 24.82 4.35 1.17
CA GLU A 21 24.29 3.77 2.40
C GLU A 21 24.90 4.45 3.62
N VAL A 22 24.03 4.82 4.56
CA VAL A 22 24.41 5.38 5.86
C VAL A 22 24.00 4.48 7.03
N GLY A 23 23.14 3.48 6.76
CA GLY A 23 22.72 2.48 7.72
C GLY A 23 21.80 1.45 7.11
N ARG A 24 21.52 0.40 7.86
CA ARG A 24 20.55 -0.63 7.47
C ARG A 24 19.90 -1.27 8.67
N ILE A 25 18.68 -1.78 8.47
CA ILE A 25 17.95 -2.58 9.44
C ILE A 25 17.71 -3.96 8.84
N THR A 26 18.05 -5.00 9.56
CA THR A 26 17.86 -6.41 9.21
C THR A 26 16.99 -7.10 10.26
N GLY A 27 16.60 -8.36 10.01
CA GLY A 27 15.77 -9.13 10.94
C GLY A 27 14.29 -9.12 10.58
N PHE A 28 13.93 -8.63 9.41
CA PHE A 28 12.59 -8.73 8.84
C PHE A 28 12.37 -10.08 8.17
N THR A 29 11.10 -10.51 8.08
CA THR A 29 10.72 -11.66 7.26
C THR A 29 10.59 -11.25 5.79
N SER A 30 9.84 -10.18 5.51
CA SER A 30 9.62 -9.68 4.15
C SER A 30 9.02 -8.27 4.22
N PRO A 31 9.84 -7.22 4.46
CA PRO A 31 9.35 -5.87 4.69
C PRO A 31 8.69 -5.29 3.44
N ARG A 32 7.60 -4.53 3.62
CA ARG A 32 6.81 -3.94 2.53
C ARG A 32 6.84 -2.42 2.53
N TYR A 33 6.34 -1.82 3.59
CA TYR A 33 6.23 -0.37 3.71
C TYR A 33 6.77 0.09 5.05
N ILE A 34 7.26 1.32 5.06
CA ILE A 34 7.69 2.02 6.27
C ILE A 34 6.85 3.28 6.45
N HIS A 35 6.33 3.48 7.66
CA HIS A 35 5.58 4.67 8.05
C HIS A 35 6.22 5.32 9.27
N PHE A 36 6.66 6.57 9.10
CA PHE A 36 7.35 7.31 10.15
C PHE A 36 6.37 8.03 11.06
N LEU A 37 6.48 7.79 12.37
CA LEU A 37 5.74 8.49 13.41
C LEU A 37 6.56 9.64 14.00
N SER A 38 7.87 9.45 14.09
CA SER A 38 8.86 10.42 14.53
C SER A 38 10.26 10.05 14.01
N ASP A 39 11.27 10.83 14.37
CA ASP A 39 12.68 10.50 14.06
C ASP A 39 13.18 9.24 14.80
N GLU A 40 12.48 8.81 15.85
CA GLU A 40 12.86 7.67 16.69
C GLU A 40 11.86 6.52 16.66
N LYS A 41 10.75 6.65 15.90
CA LYS A 41 9.73 5.62 15.82
C LYS A 41 9.11 5.53 14.42
N ALA A 42 9.14 4.35 13.84
CA ALA A 42 8.42 4.04 12.61
C ALA A 42 7.86 2.63 12.65
N TYR A 43 6.80 2.40 11.87
CA TYR A 43 6.21 1.08 11.66
C TYR A 43 6.67 0.50 10.32
N VAL A 44 6.91 -0.81 10.29
CA VAL A 44 7.26 -1.57 9.09
C VAL A 44 6.30 -2.72 8.92
N THR A 45 5.57 -2.71 7.82
CA THR A 45 4.67 -3.81 7.43
C THR A 45 5.44 -4.92 6.73
N GLN A 46 4.88 -6.13 6.73
CA GLN A 46 5.53 -7.31 6.17
C GLN A 46 4.54 -8.24 5.46
N ILE A 47 5.05 -9.06 4.54
CA ILE A 47 4.39 -10.26 4.02
C ILE A 47 4.93 -11.48 4.76
N TRP A 48 4.09 -12.50 4.94
CA TRP A 48 4.42 -13.75 5.61
C TRP A 48 4.86 -13.58 7.06
N ASP A 49 4.25 -12.57 7.72
CA ASP A 49 4.40 -12.32 9.14
C ASP A 49 3.12 -11.65 9.67
N TYR A 50 2.64 -12.08 10.83
CA TYR A 50 1.46 -11.51 11.48
C TYR A 50 1.77 -10.26 12.31
N ARG A 51 3.02 -9.78 12.27
CA ARG A 51 3.49 -8.64 13.06
C ARG A 51 3.81 -7.44 12.18
N ILE A 52 3.51 -6.27 12.70
CA ILE A 52 4.06 -5.01 12.21
C ILE A 52 5.25 -4.67 13.11
N PHE A 53 6.42 -4.43 12.53
CA PHE A 53 7.62 -4.15 13.29
C PHE A 53 7.70 -2.68 13.66
N ILE A 54 8.15 -2.41 14.89
CA ILE A 54 8.46 -1.07 15.38
C ILE A 54 9.98 -0.91 15.29
N ILE A 55 10.42 0.13 14.62
CA ILE A 55 11.84 0.43 14.46
C ILE A 55 12.19 1.81 15.02
N ASN A 56 13.44 1.98 15.40
CA ASN A 56 14.02 3.29 15.64
C ASN A 56 14.88 3.69 14.41
N PRO A 57 14.42 4.67 13.60
CA PRO A 57 15.15 5.10 12.41
C PRO A 57 16.51 5.72 12.69
N LYS A 58 16.73 6.24 13.90
CA LYS A 58 17.96 6.93 14.31
C LYS A 58 19.06 5.94 14.72
N THR A 59 18.69 4.82 15.34
CA THR A 59 19.63 3.77 15.77
C THR A 59 19.71 2.59 14.82
N TYR A 60 18.81 2.51 13.84
CA TYR A 60 18.66 1.39 12.89
C TYR A 60 18.32 0.06 13.58
N GLU A 61 17.52 0.10 14.64
CA GLU A 61 17.18 -1.07 15.43
C GLU A 61 15.68 -1.37 15.36
N ILE A 62 15.32 -2.66 15.42
CA ILE A 62 13.97 -3.12 15.72
C ILE A 62 13.78 -3.01 17.23
N THR A 63 12.78 -2.23 17.67
CA THR A 63 12.52 -1.96 19.09
C THR A 63 11.31 -2.71 19.63
N GLY A 64 10.50 -3.29 18.75
CA GLY A 64 9.31 -4.03 19.14
C GLY A 64 8.48 -4.46 17.93
N TYR A 65 7.28 -4.96 18.22
CA TYR A 65 6.31 -5.33 17.18
C TYR A 65 4.88 -5.24 17.72
N ILE A 66 3.94 -5.10 16.80
CA ILE A 66 2.50 -5.12 17.02
C ILE A 66 1.98 -6.42 16.43
N GLU A 67 1.34 -7.26 17.23
CA GLU A 67 0.68 -8.46 16.74
C GLU A 67 -0.65 -8.10 16.10
N CYS A 68 -0.86 -8.59 14.87
CA CYS A 68 -2.11 -8.41 14.15
C CYS A 68 -3.04 -9.57 14.50
N PRO A 69 -4.27 -9.29 14.98
CA PRO A 69 -5.19 -10.33 15.41
C PRO A 69 -5.61 -11.22 14.23
N ASP A 70 -5.85 -12.49 14.51
CA ASP A 70 -6.34 -13.51 13.56
C ASP A 70 -5.47 -13.65 12.29
N MET A 71 -4.18 -13.46 12.44
CA MET A 71 -3.16 -13.71 11.42
C MET A 71 -2.12 -14.70 11.94
N ASP A 72 -1.47 -15.41 11.05
CA ASP A 72 -0.33 -16.29 11.32
C ASP A 72 0.82 -16.00 10.33
N MET A 73 1.88 -16.82 10.38
CA MET A 73 3.05 -16.65 9.51
C MET A 73 2.78 -17.02 8.04
N GLU A 74 1.71 -17.74 7.74
CA GLU A 74 1.38 -18.18 6.39
C GLU A 74 0.38 -17.23 5.70
N SER A 75 -0.55 -16.66 6.48
CA SER A 75 -1.61 -15.77 6.01
C SER A 75 -1.40 -14.30 6.39
N GLY A 76 -0.42 -14.01 7.23
CA GLY A 76 -0.11 -12.66 7.66
C GLY A 76 0.50 -11.82 6.56
N SER A 77 -0.17 -10.74 6.19
CA SER A 77 0.34 -9.77 5.22
C SER A 77 -0.26 -8.41 5.49
N THR A 78 0.59 -7.49 5.89
CA THR A 78 0.25 -6.08 6.07
C THR A 78 0.93 -5.24 5.00
N GLU A 79 0.19 -4.27 4.47
CA GLU A 79 0.58 -3.47 3.32
C GLU A 79 0.67 -1.99 3.67
N GLN A 80 0.24 -1.11 2.78
CA GLN A 80 0.38 0.33 2.90
C GLN A 80 -0.36 0.88 4.12
N MET A 81 0.22 1.93 4.70
CA MET A 81 -0.26 2.60 5.91
C MET A 81 -0.55 4.07 5.64
N VAL A 82 -1.57 4.61 6.33
CA VAL A 82 -1.83 6.05 6.44
C VAL A 82 -2.12 6.41 7.88
N GLN A 83 -1.89 7.69 8.24
CA GLN A 83 -2.12 8.18 9.60
C GLN A 83 -3.18 9.27 9.63
N TYR A 84 -4.09 9.19 10.62
CA TYR A 84 -5.01 10.26 10.99
C TYR A 84 -5.01 10.45 12.50
N GLY A 85 -4.62 11.63 12.94
CA GLY A 85 -4.42 11.91 14.36
C GLY A 85 -3.39 10.97 14.97
N LYS A 86 -3.75 10.32 16.08
CA LYS A 86 -2.90 9.31 16.75
C LYS A 86 -3.07 7.90 16.21
N TYR A 87 -3.86 7.70 15.17
CA TYR A 87 -4.14 6.38 14.63
C TYR A 87 -3.44 6.15 13.29
N VAL A 88 -2.84 4.98 13.14
CA VAL A 88 -2.34 4.45 11.87
C VAL A 88 -3.29 3.38 11.38
N TYR A 89 -3.69 3.47 10.12
CA TYR A 89 -4.54 2.50 9.44
C TYR A 89 -3.68 1.68 8.50
N VAL A 90 -3.89 0.37 8.47
CA VAL A 90 -3.04 -0.59 7.76
C VAL A 90 -3.90 -1.55 6.96
N ASN A 91 -3.69 -1.64 5.67
CA ASN A 91 -4.30 -2.68 4.84
C ASN A 91 -3.73 -4.05 5.18
N CYS A 92 -4.61 -5.06 5.22
CA CYS A 92 -4.23 -6.47 5.33
C CYS A 92 -4.54 -7.15 3.98
N TRP A 93 -3.48 -7.48 3.26
CA TRP A 93 -3.56 -8.08 1.92
C TRP A 93 -3.61 -9.61 2.01
N SER A 94 -2.83 -10.34 1.30
CA SER A 94 -2.76 -11.80 1.12
C SER A 94 -3.72 -12.60 2.02
N TYR A 95 -4.82 -13.06 1.42
CA TYR A 95 -5.88 -13.83 2.08
C TYR A 95 -6.69 -13.10 3.16
N GLN A 96 -6.56 -11.77 3.22
CA GLN A 96 -7.26 -10.91 4.17
C GLN A 96 -8.29 -10.01 3.47
N ASN A 97 -9.17 -9.38 4.24
CA ASN A 97 -10.23 -8.51 3.74
C ASN A 97 -10.53 -7.34 4.69
N ARG A 98 -9.50 -6.79 5.31
CA ARG A 98 -9.69 -5.78 6.35
C ARG A 98 -8.61 -4.71 6.40
N ILE A 99 -8.94 -3.64 7.09
CA ILE A 99 -8.02 -2.58 7.51
C ILE A 99 -7.95 -2.62 9.03
N LEU A 100 -6.76 -2.59 9.60
CA LEU A 100 -6.53 -2.46 11.03
C LEU A 100 -6.35 -1.00 11.41
N LYS A 101 -6.84 -0.61 12.60
CA LYS A 101 -6.62 0.69 13.23
C LYS A 101 -5.72 0.51 14.44
N ILE A 102 -4.56 1.16 14.42
CA ILE A 102 -3.53 1.05 15.46
C ILE A 102 -3.45 2.38 16.20
N ASP A 103 -3.49 2.34 17.54
CA ASP A 103 -3.19 3.48 18.39
C ASP A 103 -1.67 3.58 18.58
N THR A 104 -1.08 4.70 18.13
CA THR A 104 0.37 4.91 18.14
C THR A 104 0.96 5.24 19.52
N GLU A 105 0.12 5.55 20.50
CA GLU A 105 0.53 5.78 21.89
C GLU A 105 0.70 4.47 22.65
N THR A 106 -0.08 3.45 22.29
CA THR A 106 -0.07 2.14 22.95
C THR A 106 0.54 1.03 22.12
N ASP A 107 0.77 1.27 20.82
CA ASP A 107 1.23 0.28 19.84
C ASP A 107 0.34 -0.97 19.78
N LYS A 108 -0.98 -0.75 19.78
CA LYS A 108 -1.97 -1.83 19.75
C LYS A 108 -2.99 -1.62 18.64
N VAL A 109 -3.43 -2.73 18.05
CA VAL A 109 -4.65 -2.74 17.24
C VAL A 109 -5.84 -2.48 18.16
N VAL A 110 -6.62 -1.46 17.86
CA VAL A 110 -7.77 -1.02 18.67
C VAL A 110 -9.10 -1.16 17.96
N ASP A 111 -9.09 -1.34 16.64
CA ASP A 111 -10.30 -1.52 15.83
C ASP A 111 -9.93 -2.16 14.49
N GLU A 112 -10.94 -2.71 13.78
CA GLU A 112 -10.80 -3.23 12.43
C GLU A 112 -12.04 -2.95 11.58
N LEU A 113 -11.85 -2.79 10.29
CA LEU A 113 -12.91 -2.59 9.31
C LEU A 113 -12.83 -3.66 8.22
N THR A 114 -13.85 -4.50 8.14
CA THR A 114 -13.99 -5.46 7.04
C THR A 114 -14.38 -4.75 5.75
N ILE A 115 -13.67 -5.03 4.67
CA ILE A 115 -13.93 -4.54 3.31
C ILE A 115 -13.84 -5.70 2.31
N GLY A 116 -13.63 -5.43 1.03
CA GLY A 116 -13.41 -6.48 0.02
C GLY A 116 -12.08 -7.20 0.17
N ILE A 117 -11.96 -8.30 -0.57
CA ILE A 117 -10.81 -9.21 -0.53
C ILE A 117 -9.55 -8.53 -1.05
N GLN A 118 -8.45 -8.69 -0.30
CA GLN A 118 -7.08 -8.30 -0.63
C GLN A 118 -6.93 -6.79 -0.94
N PRO A 119 -7.13 -5.89 0.06
CA PRO A 119 -6.82 -4.47 -0.08
C PRO A 119 -5.29 -4.26 -0.20
N THR A 120 -4.85 -3.53 -1.23
CA THR A 120 -3.42 -3.38 -1.58
C THR A 120 -2.86 -2.02 -1.20
N SER A 121 -3.40 -0.94 -1.76
CA SER A 121 -2.92 0.42 -1.55
C SER A 121 -3.83 1.20 -0.60
N LEU A 122 -3.28 2.14 0.14
CA LEU A 122 -4.03 2.99 1.07
C LEU A 122 -3.47 4.42 1.04
N VAL A 123 -4.30 5.40 0.71
CA VAL A 123 -3.93 6.82 0.68
C VAL A 123 -4.96 7.69 1.39
N MET A 124 -4.56 8.89 1.83
CA MET A 124 -5.41 9.84 2.55
C MET A 124 -5.61 11.11 1.74
N ASP A 125 -6.85 11.46 1.40
CA ASP A 125 -7.18 12.66 0.65
C ASP A 125 -7.21 13.93 1.52
N LYS A 126 -7.44 15.09 0.88
CA LYS A 126 -7.48 16.40 1.55
C LYS A 126 -8.64 16.57 2.54
N TYR A 127 -9.65 15.71 2.48
CA TYR A 127 -10.81 15.71 3.38
C TYR A 127 -10.71 14.66 4.48
N ASN A 128 -9.52 14.10 4.70
CA ASN A 128 -9.25 13.02 5.63
C ASN A 128 -10.08 11.75 5.34
N LYS A 129 -10.35 11.49 4.05
CA LYS A 129 -10.93 10.23 3.61
C LYS A 129 -9.82 9.30 3.14
N MET A 130 -9.86 8.10 3.64
CA MET A 130 -8.97 7.04 3.18
C MET A 130 -9.52 6.42 1.89
N TRP A 131 -8.62 6.14 0.96
CA TRP A 131 -8.94 5.44 -0.27
C TRP A 131 -8.11 4.19 -0.37
N THR A 132 -8.76 3.07 -0.60
CA THR A 132 -8.11 1.78 -0.79
C THR A 132 -8.72 1.03 -1.96
N ILE A 133 -7.92 0.20 -2.60
CA ILE A 133 -8.34 -0.65 -3.70
C ILE A 133 -8.13 -2.11 -3.34
N THR A 134 -9.09 -2.97 -3.65
CA THR A 134 -9.01 -4.41 -3.46
C THR A 134 -8.77 -5.08 -4.81
N ASP A 135 -8.02 -6.18 -4.85
CA ASP A 135 -7.82 -6.94 -6.07
C ASP A 135 -8.89 -8.05 -6.27
N GLY A 136 -9.66 -8.35 -5.22
CA GLY A 136 -10.79 -9.30 -5.27
C GLY A 136 -10.37 -10.77 -5.19
N GLY A 137 -9.10 -11.07 -5.01
CA GLY A 137 -8.59 -12.43 -5.00
C GLY A 137 -8.52 -13.06 -6.40
N TYR A 138 -8.57 -14.38 -6.50
CA TYR A 138 -8.48 -15.08 -7.77
C TYR A 138 -9.42 -16.31 -7.81
N GLU A 139 -9.83 -16.69 -9.02
CA GLU A 139 -10.70 -17.85 -9.23
C GLU A 139 -10.06 -19.14 -8.69
N GLY A 140 -10.81 -19.87 -7.87
CA GLY A 140 -10.35 -21.09 -7.19
C GLY A 140 -9.61 -20.85 -5.87
N SER A 141 -9.47 -19.60 -5.43
CA SER A 141 -8.91 -19.30 -4.11
C SER A 141 -9.79 -19.83 -2.99
N PRO A 142 -9.22 -20.52 -1.97
CA PRO A 142 -9.99 -20.95 -0.80
C PRO A 142 -10.47 -19.79 0.08
N TYR A 143 -9.94 -18.59 -0.13
CA TYR A 143 -10.26 -17.37 0.62
C TYR A 143 -11.29 -16.47 -0.09
N GLY A 144 -11.77 -16.90 -1.26
CA GLY A 144 -12.82 -16.23 -2.02
C GLY A 144 -12.31 -15.56 -3.31
N TYR A 145 -13.30 -15.19 -4.13
CA TYR A 145 -13.10 -14.46 -5.37
C TYR A 145 -14.30 -13.54 -5.61
N GLU A 146 -14.07 -12.26 -5.74
CA GLU A 146 -15.10 -11.26 -5.94
C GLU A 146 -14.67 -10.15 -6.90
N ALA A 147 -15.62 -9.33 -7.32
CA ALA A 147 -15.31 -8.14 -8.12
C ALA A 147 -14.48 -7.15 -7.28
N PRO A 148 -13.30 -6.72 -7.76
CA PRO A 148 -12.49 -5.73 -7.09
C PRO A 148 -13.25 -4.42 -6.87
N SER A 149 -12.81 -3.64 -5.89
CA SER A 149 -13.49 -2.39 -5.56
C SER A 149 -12.51 -1.32 -5.10
N LEU A 150 -12.86 -0.06 -5.42
CA LEU A 150 -12.24 1.12 -4.81
C LEU A 150 -13.17 1.62 -3.71
N TYR A 151 -12.65 1.78 -2.50
CA TYR A 151 -13.39 2.23 -1.33
C TYR A 151 -12.98 3.64 -0.93
N ARG A 152 -13.97 4.46 -0.51
CA ARG A 152 -13.76 5.67 0.26
C ARG A 152 -14.25 5.44 1.69
N ILE A 153 -13.39 5.71 2.66
CA ILE A 153 -13.59 5.43 4.07
C ILE A 153 -13.35 6.71 4.86
N ASP A 154 -14.26 7.05 5.75
CA ASP A 154 -14.06 8.15 6.68
C ASP A 154 -13.04 7.75 7.75
N ALA A 155 -11.95 8.52 7.90
CA ALA A 155 -10.89 8.19 8.86
C ALA A 155 -11.29 8.46 10.31
N GLU A 156 -12.21 9.39 10.56
CA GLU A 156 -12.66 9.71 11.90
C GLU A 156 -13.61 8.65 12.47
N THR A 157 -14.65 8.31 11.68
CA THR A 157 -15.66 7.31 12.10
C THR A 157 -15.27 5.88 11.79
N PHE A 158 -14.23 5.69 10.97
CA PHE A 158 -13.74 4.42 10.47
C PHE A 158 -14.84 3.58 9.81
N THR A 159 -15.61 4.22 8.91
CA THR A 159 -16.73 3.62 8.19
C THR A 159 -16.61 3.82 6.68
N VAL A 160 -17.10 2.85 5.91
CA VAL A 160 -17.16 2.95 4.45
C VAL A 160 -18.23 3.97 4.05
N GLU A 161 -17.85 5.00 3.30
CA GLU A 161 -18.77 5.98 2.73
C GLU A 161 -19.20 5.65 1.31
N LYS A 162 -18.25 5.12 0.49
CA LYS A 162 -18.50 4.76 -0.91
C LYS A 162 -17.73 3.50 -1.31
N GLN A 163 -18.32 2.74 -2.21
CA GLN A 163 -17.72 1.60 -2.87
C GLN A 163 -17.96 1.70 -4.37
N PHE A 164 -16.91 1.66 -5.16
CA PHE A 164 -16.94 1.63 -6.62
C PHE A 164 -16.49 0.25 -7.09
N LYS A 165 -17.42 -0.59 -7.53
CA LYS A 165 -17.13 -1.95 -8.00
C LYS A 165 -16.60 -1.91 -9.43
N PHE A 166 -15.53 -2.66 -9.68
CA PHE A 166 -15.00 -2.96 -11.00
C PHE A 166 -15.66 -4.23 -11.57
N LYS A 167 -15.21 -4.68 -12.73
CA LYS A 167 -15.68 -5.94 -13.30
C LYS A 167 -14.98 -7.12 -12.63
N LEU A 168 -15.68 -8.23 -12.51
CA LEU A 168 -15.06 -9.49 -12.10
C LEU A 168 -13.95 -9.85 -13.10
N GLY A 169 -12.77 -10.18 -12.58
CA GLY A 169 -11.57 -10.44 -13.38
C GLY A 169 -10.73 -9.21 -13.73
N ASP A 170 -11.16 -8.00 -13.37
CA ASP A 170 -10.27 -6.85 -13.34
C ASP A 170 -9.19 -7.07 -12.25
N TRP A 171 -8.02 -6.40 -12.41
CA TRP A 171 -6.92 -6.49 -11.46
C TRP A 171 -6.37 -5.11 -11.12
N PRO A 172 -7.15 -4.28 -10.44
CA PRO A 172 -6.73 -2.93 -10.12
C PRO A 172 -5.69 -2.90 -9.01
N SER A 173 -4.80 -1.89 -9.05
CA SER A 173 -3.71 -1.71 -8.09
C SER A 173 -3.26 -0.25 -8.02
N GLU A 174 -2.32 0.06 -7.09
CA GLU A 174 -1.53 1.28 -7.06
C GLU A 174 -2.36 2.57 -6.96
N VAL A 175 -3.21 2.69 -5.93
CA VAL A 175 -3.89 3.98 -5.69
C VAL A 175 -2.89 5.02 -5.23
N GLN A 176 -2.87 6.16 -5.92
CA GLN A 176 -2.01 7.31 -5.63
C GLN A 176 -2.82 8.61 -5.62
N LEU A 177 -2.29 9.63 -4.99
CA LEU A 177 -2.85 10.98 -4.98
C LEU A 177 -1.86 11.98 -5.58
N ASN A 178 -2.38 13.05 -6.20
CA ASN A 178 -1.57 14.21 -6.52
C ASN A 178 -1.15 14.97 -5.25
N GLY A 179 -0.27 15.98 -5.39
CA GLY A 179 0.25 16.75 -4.26
C GLY A 179 -0.80 17.55 -3.48
N THR A 180 -1.89 17.95 -4.12
CA THR A 180 -3.03 18.63 -3.45
C THR A 180 -4.01 17.66 -2.79
N ARG A 181 -3.80 16.36 -2.97
CA ARG A 181 -4.61 15.26 -2.44
C ARG A 181 -6.10 15.35 -2.81
N ASP A 182 -6.38 15.86 -4.00
CA ASP A 182 -7.74 16.02 -4.52
C ASP A 182 -8.04 15.17 -5.76
N THR A 183 -7.03 14.49 -6.28
CA THR A 183 -7.14 13.67 -7.48
C THR A 183 -6.48 12.32 -7.27
N LEU A 184 -7.27 11.26 -7.44
CA LEU A 184 -6.84 9.87 -7.39
C LEU A 184 -6.34 9.40 -8.74
N TYR A 185 -5.33 8.53 -8.70
CA TYR A 185 -4.83 7.75 -9.82
C TYR A 185 -4.74 6.28 -9.41
N TRP A 186 -5.00 5.36 -10.33
CA TRP A 186 -4.82 3.92 -10.11
C TRP A 186 -4.56 3.20 -11.42
N ILE A 187 -4.04 1.98 -11.33
CA ILE A 187 -3.87 1.07 -12.46
C ILE A 187 -5.05 0.10 -12.48
N ASN A 188 -5.66 -0.09 -13.65
CA ASN A 188 -6.55 -1.20 -13.97
C ASN A 188 -6.44 -1.47 -15.47
N ASN A 189 -5.46 -2.26 -15.88
CA ASN A 189 -4.85 -2.35 -17.21
C ASN A 189 -4.28 -0.99 -17.68
N ASP A 190 -5.15 0.00 -17.79
CA ASP A 190 -4.84 1.39 -18.09
C ASP A 190 -4.54 2.18 -16.81
N ILE A 191 -4.12 3.43 -16.96
CA ILE A 191 -4.07 4.37 -15.84
C ILE A 191 -5.34 5.20 -15.81
N TRP A 192 -6.00 5.16 -14.69
CA TRP A 192 -7.24 5.87 -14.43
C TRP A 192 -6.99 7.05 -13.51
N ARG A 193 -7.86 8.06 -13.61
CA ARG A 193 -7.78 9.27 -12.80
C ARG A 193 -9.18 9.82 -12.52
N MET A 194 -9.45 10.20 -11.27
CA MET A 194 -10.68 10.91 -10.91
C MET A 194 -10.50 11.88 -9.74
N PRO A 195 -11.28 12.97 -9.66
CA PRO A 195 -11.36 13.79 -8.45
C PRO A 195 -11.87 12.99 -7.25
N VAL A 196 -11.40 13.30 -6.04
CA VAL A 196 -11.84 12.62 -4.80
C VAL A 196 -13.31 12.88 -4.47
N GLU A 197 -13.92 13.95 -5.03
CA GLU A 197 -15.34 14.25 -4.90
C GLU A 197 -16.25 13.46 -5.84
N ALA A 198 -15.70 12.72 -6.80
CA ALA A 198 -16.48 12.03 -7.82
C ALA A 198 -17.43 10.99 -7.21
N ASP A 199 -18.61 10.87 -7.82
CA ASP A 199 -19.65 9.90 -7.43
C ASP A 199 -19.65 8.63 -8.30
N ARG A 200 -18.79 8.58 -9.30
CA ARG A 200 -18.61 7.44 -10.21
C ARG A 200 -17.20 7.40 -10.78
N VAL A 201 -16.74 6.21 -11.09
CA VAL A 201 -15.49 6.03 -11.84
C VAL A 201 -15.63 6.58 -13.26
N PRO A 202 -14.57 7.12 -13.86
CA PRO A 202 -14.60 7.62 -15.23
C PRO A 202 -14.86 6.48 -16.23
N VAL A 203 -15.44 6.84 -17.38
CA VAL A 203 -15.73 5.88 -18.47
C VAL A 203 -14.58 5.70 -19.45
N ARG A 204 -13.53 6.54 -19.34
CA ARG A 204 -12.32 6.46 -20.17
C ARG A 204 -11.10 6.58 -19.26
N PRO A 205 -10.01 5.84 -19.57
CA PRO A 205 -8.77 5.97 -18.83
C PRO A 205 -8.14 7.35 -19.07
N PHE A 206 -7.25 7.72 -18.18
CA PHE A 206 -6.38 8.89 -18.30
C PHE A 206 -5.23 8.63 -19.28
N LEU A 207 -4.65 7.43 -19.23
CA LEU A 207 -3.62 6.96 -20.14
C LEU A 207 -3.93 5.52 -20.53
N GLU A 208 -4.11 5.28 -21.82
CA GLU A 208 -4.40 3.95 -22.36
C GLU A 208 -3.14 3.07 -22.36
N PHE A 209 -3.33 1.80 -22.06
CA PHE A 209 -2.32 0.76 -22.26
C PHE A 209 -2.03 0.59 -23.75
N ARG A 210 -0.74 0.42 -24.09
CA ARG A 210 -0.35 0.23 -25.51
C ARG A 210 0.34 -1.11 -25.74
N ASP A 211 1.53 -1.33 -25.16
CA ASP A 211 2.33 -2.51 -25.50
C ASP A 211 2.92 -3.25 -24.29
N THR A 212 2.83 -2.67 -23.09
CA THR A 212 3.48 -3.21 -21.90
C THR A 212 2.63 -2.94 -20.66
N LYS A 213 2.48 -3.94 -19.78
CA LYS A 213 1.71 -3.80 -18.55
C LYS A 213 2.33 -2.74 -17.64
N TYR A 214 1.48 -1.85 -17.14
CA TYR A 214 1.82 -0.97 -16.04
C TYR A 214 1.94 -1.79 -14.75
N TYR A 215 3.03 -1.59 -14.02
CA TYR A 215 3.32 -2.32 -12.79
C TYR A 215 3.31 -1.41 -11.54
N GLY A 216 3.83 -0.22 -11.66
CA GLY A 216 3.89 0.74 -10.57
C GLY A 216 3.50 2.14 -11.04
N LEU A 217 2.97 2.91 -10.13
CA LEU A 217 2.47 4.26 -10.36
C LEU A 217 2.87 5.17 -9.21
N THR A 218 3.38 6.35 -9.51
CA THR A 218 3.52 7.43 -8.53
C THR A 218 3.28 8.79 -9.16
N VAL A 219 2.90 9.75 -8.34
CA VAL A 219 2.63 11.13 -8.78
C VAL A 219 3.56 12.07 -8.02
N ASN A 220 4.31 12.90 -8.74
CA ASN A 220 5.16 13.90 -8.12
C ASN A 220 4.29 14.94 -7.39
N PRO A 221 4.42 15.09 -6.06
CA PRO A 221 3.55 15.98 -5.29
C PRO A 221 3.78 17.47 -5.60
N ASN A 222 4.92 17.82 -6.20
CA ASN A 222 5.28 19.22 -6.44
C ASN A 222 4.78 19.75 -7.79
N ASN A 223 4.73 18.90 -8.83
CA ASN A 223 4.40 19.32 -10.18
C ASN A 223 3.29 18.51 -10.85
N GLY A 224 2.81 17.44 -10.20
CA GLY A 224 1.73 16.57 -10.70
C GLY A 224 2.13 15.63 -11.84
N GLU A 225 3.41 15.52 -12.14
CA GLU A 225 3.90 14.55 -13.12
C GLU A 225 3.63 13.12 -12.65
N VAL A 226 3.13 12.31 -13.57
CA VAL A 226 2.80 10.90 -13.32
C VAL A 226 3.94 10.04 -13.85
N TYR A 227 4.55 9.26 -12.95
CA TYR A 227 5.59 8.30 -13.28
C TYR A 227 4.99 6.90 -13.23
N VAL A 228 5.27 6.11 -14.26
CA VAL A 228 4.81 4.72 -14.36
C VAL A 228 5.97 3.78 -14.58
N CYS A 229 5.96 2.68 -13.87
CA CYS A 229 6.87 1.58 -14.09
C CYS A 229 6.23 0.61 -15.07
N LEU A 230 7.00 0.21 -16.09
CA LEU A 230 6.59 -0.77 -17.10
C LEU A 230 7.24 -2.11 -16.79
N LEU A 231 6.46 -3.16 -16.88
CA LEU A 231 6.99 -4.53 -16.76
C LEU A 231 7.56 -4.94 -18.12
N TYR A 232 8.84 -4.68 -18.33
CA TYR A 232 9.53 -5.20 -19.51
C TYR A 232 9.89 -6.67 -19.28
N THR A 233 9.40 -7.56 -20.14
CA THR A 233 10.03 -8.84 -20.40
C THR A 233 11.21 -8.60 -21.35
N SER A 234 12.25 -7.94 -20.87
CA SER A 234 13.52 -7.90 -21.60
C SER A 234 14.11 -9.32 -21.56
N PRO A 235 14.51 -9.90 -22.69
CA PRO A 235 15.32 -11.11 -22.64
C PRO A 235 16.55 -10.80 -21.80
N SER A 236 16.83 -11.68 -20.82
CA SER A 236 18.04 -11.59 -20.01
C SER A 236 19.24 -11.46 -20.91
N PRO A 237 20.29 -10.69 -20.56
CA PRO A 237 21.55 -10.70 -21.30
C PRO A 237 22.14 -12.11 -21.50
N ARG A 238 21.71 -13.11 -20.70
CA ARG A 238 22.08 -14.51 -20.86
C ARG A 238 21.32 -15.22 -22.00
N ASP A 239 20.22 -14.67 -22.49
CA ASP A 239 19.43 -15.23 -23.58
C ASP A 239 19.89 -14.72 -24.96
N ARG A 240 20.99 -13.97 -25.01
CA ARG A 240 21.66 -13.50 -26.23
C ARG A 240 22.92 -14.36 -26.55
N GLY A 241 22.78 -15.67 -26.39
CA GLY A 241 23.77 -16.62 -26.82
C GLY A 241 23.58 -17.02 -28.29
#